data_69ae52b08fe5062b403da236c111d305
#
_entry.id   69ae52b08fe5062b403da236c111d305
#
_cell.length_a   1.000
_cell.length_b   1.000
_cell.length_c   1.000
_cell.angle_alpha   90.00
_cell.angle_beta   90.00
_cell.angle_gamma   90.00
#
_symmetry.space_group_name_H-M   'P 1'
#
loop_
_entity.id
_entity.type
_entity.pdbx_description
1 polymer ?
#
loop_
_entity_poly.entity_id
_entity_poly.type
_entity_poly.pdbx_seq_one_letter_code
_entity_poly.pdbx_strand_id
1 'polypeptide(L)'
;MRLEAMAVCRAMSSTIPTEFTNVTAVCKANVYFGGKVVSHTVLFADGSKKTLGLIYEGEYHFGTGAPEKMEIVAGGCRVKLDGSTSWQSYAAGTFFRVPGQSGFTIAVEGDIAEYICSFE
;
A
#
# COMPACT_ATOMS: atom_id res chain seq x y z
N MET A 1 7.80 4.35 24.81
CA MET A 1 7.74 4.29 24.31
C MET A 1 7.39 4.31 23.96
N ARG A 2 7.23 4.21 24.34
CA ARG A 2 6.72 4.22 23.98
C ARG A 2 6.07 4.03 23.97
N LEU A 3 5.60 4.22 24.57
CA LEU A 3 4.95 4.03 24.29
C LEU A 3 4.37 3.81 24.23
N GLU A 4 4.02 3.82 24.71
CA GLU A 4 3.53 3.64 24.42
C GLU A 4 2.99 3.56 24.01
N ALA A 5 2.80 3.76 24.77
CA ALA A 5 2.37 3.72 24.22
C ALA A 5 1.89 3.46 23.83
N MET A 6 1.51 3.39 24.17
CA MET A 6 1.14 3.08 23.61
C MET A 6 0.59 2.53 23.29
N ALA A 7 0.22 2.44 23.91
CA ALA A 7 -0.25 1.88 23.47
C ALA A 7 -0.96 1.53 23.05
N VAL A 8 -1.40 1.51 23.48
CA VAL A 8 -2.03 1.12 22.95
C VAL A 8 -2.54 0.95 22.27
N CYS A 9 -2.91 0.94 22.47
CA CYS A 9 -3.25 0.67 21.67
C CYS A 9 -3.53 0.33 21.10
N ARG A 10 -3.66 0.20 21.42
CA ARG A 10 -3.88 -0.24 20.83
C ARG A 10 -4.42 -0.71 20.43
N ALA A 11 -4.42 -0.48 21.77
CA ALA A 11 -5.22 -1.29 21.17
C ALA A 11 -5.87 -1.10 19.95
N MET A 12 -5.99 -0.48 19.66
CA MET A 12 -6.26 -0.54 18.36
C MET A 12 -5.14 -0.94 17.61
N SER A 13 -4.69 -2.10 17.81
CA SER A 13 -3.59 -2.59 17.04
C SER A 13 -3.98 -2.66 15.60
N SER A 14 -3.05 -2.37 14.75
CA SER A 14 -3.23 -2.49 13.33
C SER A 14 -3.45 -3.94 12.96
N THR A 15 -4.34 -4.15 11.98
CA THR A 15 -4.56 -5.47 11.42
C THR A 15 -3.66 -5.73 10.22
N ILE A 16 -2.79 -4.77 9.86
CA ILE A 16 -1.90 -4.92 8.71
C ILE A 16 -0.79 -5.90 9.07
N PRO A 17 -0.58 -6.92 8.23
CA PRO A 17 0.47 -7.90 8.50
C PRO A 17 1.85 -7.26 8.48
N THR A 18 2.75 -7.79 9.31
CA THR A 18 4.15 -7.35 9.30
C THR A 18 5.01 -8.25 8.43
N GLU A 19 4.52 -9.44 8.10
CA GLU A 19 5.28 -10.38 7.27
C GLU A 19 4.33 -11.43 6.73
N PHE A 20 4.78 -12.13 5.69
CA PHE A 20 4.09 -13.30 5.16
C PHE A 20 5.05 -14.47 5.17
N THR A 21 4.56 -15.64 5.60
CA THR A 21 5.35 -16.86 5.61
C THR A 21 4.83 -17.79 4.52
N ASN A 22 5.69 -18.74 4.09
CA ASN A 22 5.32 -19.75 3.10
C ASN A 22 4.81 -19.14 1.81
N VAL A 23 5.50 -18.12 1.34
CA VAL A 23 5.18 -17.47 0.07
C VAL A 23 6.34 -17.61 -0.89
N THR A 24 6.02 -17.47 -2.18
CA THR A 24 7.04 -17.40 -3.21
C THR A 24 7.27 -15.92 -3.54
N ALA A 25 8.50 -15.47 -3.44
CA ALA A 25 8.85 -14.10 -3.80
C ALA A 25 9.38 -14.09 -5.23
N VAL A 26 8.79 -13.25 -6.07
CA VAL A 26 9.24 -13.09 -7.46
C VAL A 26 10.42 -12.13 -7.45
N CYS A 27 11.55 -12.58 -7.97
CA CYS A 27 12.79 -11.80 -7.88
C CYS A 27 12.75 -10.50 -8.67
N LYS A 28 12.15 -10.53 -9.86
CA LYS A 28 12.13 -9.34 -10.71
C LYS A 28 11.13 -8.34 -10.19
N ALA A 29 11.58 -7.13 -9.96
CA ALA A 29 10.73 -6.05 -9.45
C ALA A 29 9.78 -5.54 -10.53
N ASN A 30 8.65 -4.98 -10.09
CA ASN A 30 7.75 -4.18 -10.91
C ASN A 30 8.18 -2.73 -10.71
N VAL A 31 8.62 -2.08 -11.78
CA VAL A 31 9.19 -0.75 -11.69
C VAL A 31 8.31 0.22 -12.46
N TYR A 32 7.90 1.29 -11.80
CA TYR A 32 7.03 2.32 -12.38
C TYR A 32 7.67 3.69 -12.19
N PHE A 33 7.36 4.61 -13.10
CA PHE A 33 7.77 6.02 -12.99
C PHE A 33 9.28 6.16 -12.81
N GLY A 34 10.05 5.41 -13.63
CA GLY A 34 11.49 5.53 -13.61
C GLY A 34 12.16 5.08 -12.32
N GLY A 35 11.50 4.20 -11.55
CA GLY A 35 12.04 3.70 -10.30
C GLY A 35 11.52 4.39 -9.06
N LYS A 36 10.61 5.35 -9.23
CA LYS A 36 10.05 6.06 -8.07
C LYS A 36 8.99 5.26 -7.34
N VAL A 37 8.43 4.25 -8.00
CA VAL A 37 7.53 3.27 -7.38
C VAL A 37 8.03 1.90 -7.78
N VAL A 38 8.32 1.06 -6.80
CA VAL A 38 8.86 -0.28 -7.02
C VAL A 38 8.13 -1.26 -6.12
N SER A 39 7.75 -2.41 -6.67
CA SER A 39 7.16 -3.46 -5.86
C SER A 39 7.70 -4.82 -6.26
N HIS A 40 7.56 -5.78 -5.36
CA HIS A 40 7.83 -7.18 -5.64
C HIS A 40 6.56 -7.98 -5.40
N THR A 41 6.33 -8.94 -6.27
CA THR A 41 5.17 -9.82 -6.18
C THR A 41 5.47 -10.98 -5.27
N VAL A 42 4.52 -11.29 -4.38
CA VAL A 42 4.55 -12.53 -3.59
C VAL A 42 3.35 -13.37 -3.97
N LEU A 43 3.58 -14.68 -4.10
CA LEU A 43 2.58 -15.65 -4.51
C LEU A 43 2.25 -16.54 -3.33
N PHE A 44 0.96 -16.76 -3.11
CA PHE A 44 0.47 -17.59 -2.02
C PHE A 44 0.12 -18.99 -2.53
N ALA A 45 0.07 -19.95 -1.62
CA ALA A 45 -0.20 -21.34 -1.98
C ALA A 45 -1.56 -21.53 -2.65
N ASP A 46 -2.53 -20.66 -2.36
CA ASP A 46 -3.87 -20.74 -2.93
C ASP A 46 -3.95 -20.13 -4.34
N GLY A 47 -2.84 -19.67 -4.88
CA GLY A 47 -2.79 -19.06 -6.21
C GLY A 47 -2.99 -17.54 -6.22
N SER A 48 -3.33 -16.96 -5.08
CA SER A 48 -3.47 -15.51 -5.01
C SER A 48 -2.11 -14.84 -4.96
N LYS A 49 -2.11 -13.52 -5.19
CA LYS A 49 -0.87 -12.74 -5.13
C LYS A 49 -1.13 -11.42 -4.44
N LYS A 50 -0.05 -10.86 -3.91
CA LYS A 50 -0.02 -9.48 -3.43
C LYS A 50 1.27 -8.85 -3.92
N THR A 51 1.37 -7.53 -3.83
CA THR A 51 2.64 -6.86 -4.09
C THR A 51 3.04 -6.08 -2.86
N LEU A 52 4.35 -6.05 -2.61
CA LEU A 52 4.95 -5.31 -1.51
C LEU A 52 5.78 -4.20 -2.13
N GLY A 53 5.47 -2.95 -1.82
CA GLY A 53 6.07 -1.87 -2.57
C GLY A 53 6.51 -0.67 -1.76
N LEU A 54 7.30 0.15 -2.45
CA LEU A 54 7.81 1.42 -1.95
C LEU A 54 7.37 2.51 -2.91
N ILE A 55 6.96 3.65 -2.36
CA ILE A 55 6.62 4.83 -3.15
C ILE A 55 7.46 5.97 -2.63
N TYR A 56 8.32 6.49 -3.50
CA TYR A 56 9.18 7.62 -3.17
C TYR A 56 8.38 8.91 -3.29
N GLU A 57 8.91 9.98 -2.75
CA GLU A 57 8.24 11.28 -2.78
C GLU A 57 7.81 11.65 -4.18
N GLY A 58 6.57 12.10 -4.33
CA GLY A 58 6.00 12.49 -5.61
C GLY A 58 4.51 12.24 -5.64
N GLU A 59 3.94 12.45 -6.83
CA GLU A 59 2.51 12.24 -7.04
C GLU A 59 2.36 11.36 -8.27
N TYR A 60 1.57 10.29 -8.15
CA TYR A 60 1.49 9.26 -9.18
C TYR A 60 0.06 8.82 -9.38
N HIS A 61 -0.30 8.51 -10.64
CA HIS A 61 -1.61 7.95 -10.97
C HIS A 61 -1.48 6.49 -11.35
N PHE A 62 -2.34 5.64 -10.77
CA PHE A 62 -2.42 4.23 -11.10
C PHE A 62 -3.84 3.87 -11.50
N GLY A 63 -3.97 3.06 -12.56
CA GLY A 63 -5.24 2.48 -12.94
C GLY A 63 -5.40 1.10 -12.32
N THR A 64 -6.66 0.66 -12.16
CA THR A 64 -6.95 -0.67 -11.64
C THR A 64 -7.67 -1.51 -12.69
N GLY A 65 -7.35 -2.80 -12.70
CA GLY A 65 -8.17 -3.80 -13.39
C GLY A 65 -9.11 -4.43 -12.38
N ALA A 66 -8.61 -5.34 -11.55
CA ALA A 66 -9.36 -5.86 -10.42
C ALA A 66 -9.43 -4.80 -9.31
N PRO A 67 -10.40 -4.89 -8.41
CA PRO A 67 -10.40 -4.03 -7.22
C PRO A 67 -9.16 -4.30 -6.39
N GLU A 68 -8.67 -3.26 -5.70
CA GLU A 68 -7.45 -3.34 -4.91
C GLU A 68 -7.67 -2.86 -3.49
N LYS A 69 -6.95 -3.49 -2.56
CA LYS A 69 -6.85 -3.00 -1.20
C LYS A 69 -5.40 -2.62 -0.96
N MET A 70 -5.18 -1.38 -0.59
CA MET A 70 -3.84 -0.83 -0.32
C MET A 70 -3.68 -0.63 1.17
N GLU A 71 -2.77 -1.40 1.77
CA GLU A 71 -2.47 -1.27 3.19
C GLU A 71 -1.14 -0.53 3.34
N ILE A 72 -1.13 0.51 4.17
CA ILE A 72 0.06 1.34 4.37
C ILE A 72 0.85 0.79 5.55
N VAL A 73 2.03 0.26 5.25
CA VAL A 73 2.89 -0.41 6.24
C VAL A 73 3.75 0.59 6.98
N ALA A 74 4.26 1.60 6.27
CA ALA A 74 5.16 2.61 6.83
C ALA A 74 5.01 3.90 6.05
N GLY A 75 5.39 5.01 6.67
CA GLY A 75 5.22 6.33 6.07
C GLY A 75 3.78 6.76 6.05
N GLY A 76 3.41 7.54 5.06
CA GLY A 76 2.03 7.99 4.89
C GLY A 76 1.83 8.57 3.51
N CYS A 77 0.57 8.77 3.14
CA CYS A 77 0.24 9.27 1.81
C CYS A 77 -1.10 9.97 1.83
N ARG A 78 -1.39 10.66 0.73
CA ARG A 78 -2.72 11.19 0.45
C ARG A 78 -3.20 10.55 -0.84
N VAL A 79 -4.48 10.24 -0.91
CA VAL A 79 -5.06 9.53 -2.04
C VAL A 79 -6.33 10.23 -2.49
N LYS A 80 -6.47 10.35 -3.80
CA LYS A 80 -7.69 10.85 -4.43
C LYS A 80 -8.15 9.78 -5.42
N LEU A 81 -9.31 9.21 -5.18
CA LEU A 81 -9.87 8.23 -6.11
C LEU A 81 -10.35 8.93 -7.38
N ASP A 82 -10.26 8.25 -8.52
CA ASP A 82 -10.75 8.78 -9.78
C ASP A 82 -12.25 9.08 -9.65
N GLY A 83 -12.65 10.22 -10.16
CA GLY A 83 -14.03 10.68 -10.04
C GLY A 83 -14.32 11.45 -8.77
N SER A 84 -13.39 11.46 -7.81
CA SER A 84 -13.53 12.23 -6.57
C SER A 84 -12.68 13.49 -6.67
N THR A 85 -13.11 14.55 -5.97
CA THR A 85 -12.31 15.76 -5.85
C THR A 85 -11.66 15.87 -4.48
N SER A 86 -11.90 14.89 -3.59
CA SER A 86 -11.42 14.92 -2.21
C SER A 86 -10.17 14.07 -2.04
N TRP A 87 -9.19 14.63 -1.35
CA TRP A 87 -7.99 13.90 -0.92
C TRP A 87 -8.22 13.35 0.48
N GLN A 88 -7.79 12.09 0.68
CA GLN A 88 -7.85 11.45 1.99
C GLN A 88 -6.44 11.08 2.40
N SER A 89 -6.11 11.26 3.68
CA SER A 89 -4.79 10.93 4.20
C SER A 89 -4.80 9.55 4.85
N TYR A 90 -3.74 8.80 4.61
CA TYR A 90 -3.59 7.45 5.17
C TYR A 90 -2.21 7.33 5.80
N ALA A 91 -2.20 7.08 7.10
CA ALA A 91 -0.97 6.88 7.86
C ALA A 91 -0.64 5.39 7.90
N ALA A 92 0.56 5.06 8.37
CA ALA A 92 0.94 3.67 8.62
C ALA A 92 -0.11 3.01 9.51
N GLY A 93 -0.48 1.78 9.18
CA GLY A 93 -1.49 1.04 9.91
C GLY A 93 -2.90 1.21 9.38
N THR A 94 -3.10 2.03 8.35
CA THR A 94 -4.41 2.23 7.74
C THR A 94 -4.44 1.67 6.32
N PHE A 95 -5.61 1.61 5.73
CA PHE A 95 -5.76 1.09 4.37
C PHE A 95 -6.85 1.83 3.62
N PHE A 96 -6.83 1.69 2.30
CA PHE A 96 -7.93 2.15 1.45
C PHE A 96 -8.20 1.12 0.36
N ARG A 97 -9.40 1.18 -0.20
CA ARG A 97 -9.79 0.33 -1.32
C ARG A 97 -10.05 1.15 -2.56
N VAL A 98 -9.72 0.57 -3.70
CA VAL A 98 -9.94 1.19 -5.01
C VAL A 98 -10.83 0.26 -5.82
N PRO A 99 -11.91 0.78 -6.43
CA PRO A 99 -12.78 -0.08 -7.26
C PRO A 99 -12.03 -0.62 -8.46
N GLY A 100 -12.51 -1.72 -8.99
CA GLY A 100 -11.99 -2.26 -10.24
C GLY A 100 -12.34 -1.33 -11.41
N GLN A 101 -11.56 -1.42 -12.49
CA GLN A 101 -11.78 -0.66 -13.71
C GLN A 101 -11.85 0.84 -13.41
N SER A 102 -10.98 1.32 -12.55
CA SER A 102 -10.95 2.70 -12.09
C SER A 102 -9.50 3.13 -11.88
N GLY A 103 -9.21 3.92 -10.87
CA GLY A 103 -7.86 4.35 -10.57
C GLY A 103 -7.82 5.31 -9.39
N PHE A 104 -6.61 5.75 -9.10
CA PHE A 104 -6.38 6.70 -8.00
C PHE A 104 -5.09 7.46 -8.23
N THR A 105 -5.01 8.63 -7.61
CA THR A 105 -3.77 9.40 -7.54
C THR A 105 -3.28 9.33 -6.10
N ILE A 106 -2.00 9.04 -5.94
CA ILE A 106 -1.38 8.93 -4.63
C ILE A 106 -0.23 9.92 -4.54
N ALA A 107 -0.19 10.67 -3.44
CA ALA A 107 0.86 11.66 -3.19
C ALA A 107 1.60 11.29 -1.92
N VAL A 108 2.93 11.25 -2.03
CA VAL A 108 3.83 10.96 -0.91
C VAL A 108 4.74 12.15 -0.73
N GLU A 109 4.80 12.68 0.49
CA GLU A 109 5.60 13.85 0.80
C GLU A 109 6.59 13.52 1.89
N GLY A 110 7.85 13.90 1.64
CA GLY A 110 8.93 13.75 2.61
C GLY A 110 9.52 12.37 2.62
N ASP A 111 8.87 11.44 3.29
CA ASP A 111 9.42 10.11 3.50
C ASP A 111 8.84 9.12 2.48
N ILE A 112 9.42 7.91 2.46
CA ILE A 112 8.96 6.84 1.59
C ILE A 112 7.72 6.22 2.22
N ALA A 113 6.68 5.96 1.39
CA ALA A 113 5.54 5.17 1.83
C ALA A 113 5.75 3.71 1.42
N GLU A 114 5.40 2.78 2.30
CA GLU A 114 5.50 1.35 2.03
C GLU A 114 4.11 0.75 2.11
N TYR A 115 3.81 -0.16 1.19
CA TYR A 115 2.45 -0.66 1.07
C TYR A 115 2.40 -2.15 0.76
N ILE A 116 1.25 -2.75 1.08
CA ILE A 116 0.85 -4.07 0.60
C ILE A 116 -0.36 -3.84 -0.28
N CYS A 117 -0.30 -4.31 -1.53
CA CYS A 117 -1.45 -4.25 -2.43
C CYS A 117 -2.03 -5.64 -2.58
N SER A 118 -3.31 -5.78 -2.27
CA SER A 118 -4.07 -7.02 -2.47
C SER A 118 -5.06 -6.80 -3.60
N PHE A 119 -5.27 -7.84 -4.41
CA PHE A 119 -6.21 -7.79 -5.53
C PHE A 119 -7.47 -8.56 -5.11
N GLU A 120 -8.62 -7.91 -5.18
CA GLU A 120 -9.88 -8.47 -4.67
C GLU A 120 -10.92 -8.76 -5.77
#